data_12a822da451e1d477c7e04af22a36c5e
#
_entry.id   12a822da451e1d477c7e04af22a36c5e
#
_cell.length_a   1.000
_cell.length_b   1.000
_cell.length_c   1.000
_cell.angle_alpha   90.00
_cell.angle_beta   90.00
_cell.angle_gamma   90.00
#
_symmetry.space_group_name_H-M   'P 1'
#
loop_
_entity.id
_entity.type
_entity.pdbx_description
1 polymer ?
#
loop_
_entity_poly.entity_id
_entity_poly.type
_entity_poly.pdbx_seq_one_letter_code
_entity_poly.pdbx_strand_id
1 'polypeptide(L)'
;MINYVGIVRGASQRLTKLEMNHQPNDELIEYIDEILQELITGHGDYGLVITDCNEYNEDLLLLEKKWEDLNIEIKKVRMKEQNNQLLSISEEFFSLANDTVFKIENFSKEKSNYLMTLIIIISIIGILACIILILQYSKKMV
;
A
#
# COMPACT_ATOMS: atom_id res chain seq x y z
N MET A 1 4.99 2.93 -1.46
CA MET A 1 3.81 2.48 -0.69
C MET A 1 3.22 1.17 -1.21
N ILE A 2 2.73 1.10 -2.44
CA ILE A 2 2.15 -0.14 -3.03
C ILE A 2 3.06 -1.35 -2.85
N ASN A 3 4.35 -1.17 -3.08
CA ASN A 3 5.33 -2.25 -2.97
C ASN A 3 5.46 -2.80 -1.54
N TYR A 4 5.37 -1.95 -0.52
CA TYR A 4 5.58 -2.38 0.87
C TYR A 4 4.45 -3.26 1.41
N VAL A 5 3.19 -2.99 1.07
CA VAL A 5 2.10 -3.93 1.39
C VAL A 5 2.29 -5.26 0.64
N GLY A 6 2.79 -5.22 -0.60
CA GLY A 6 3.18 -6.42 -1.35
C GLY A 6 4.31 -7.21 -0.68
N ILE A 7 5.29 -6.51 -0.09
CA ILE A 7 6.39 -7.12 0.69
C ILE A 7 5.82 -7.80 1.93
N VAL A 8 4.99 -7.11 2.72
CA VAL A 8 4.32 -7.67 3.91
C VAL A 8 3.55 -8.93 3.56
N ARG A 9 2.76 -8.89 2.47
CA ARG A 9 2.02 -10.06 1.96
C ARG A 9 2.94 -11.24 1.65
N GLY A 10 4.02 -11.01 0.91
CA GLY A 10 4.97 -12.06 0.53
C GLY A 10 5.77 -12.60 1.72
N ALA A 11 6.19 -11.71 2.62
CA ALA A 11 6.94 -12.03 3.82
C ALA A 11 6.11 -12.87 4.79
N SER A 12 4.83 -12.53 5.01
CA SER A 12 3.93 -13.29 5.88
C SER A 12 3.66 -14.70 5.38
N GLN A 13 3.51 -14.89 4.06
CA GLN A 13 3.39 -16.22 3.48
C GLN A 13 4.67 -17.03 3.64
N ARG A 14 5.83 -16.40 3.43
CA ARG A 14 7.12 -17.05 3.66
C ARG A 14 7.27 -17.49 5.11
N LEU A 15 6.92 -16.59 6.05
CA LEU A 15 6.96 -16.87 7.48
C LEU A 15 6.05 -18.06 7.82
N THR A 16 4.81 -18.08 7.37
CA THR A 16 3.87 -19.17 7.57
C THR A 16 4.45 -20.51 7.12
N LYS A 17 5.07 -20.56 5.92
CA LYS A 17 5.72 -21.77 5.41
C LYS A 17 6.90 -22.22 6.27
N LEU A 18 7.69 -21.28 6.79
CA LEU A 18 8.81 -21.58 7.67
C LEU A 18 8.32 -22.16 8.99
N GLU A 19 7.32 -21.52 9.61
CA GLU A 19 6.74 -21.97 10.88
C GLU A 19 6.08 -23.36 10.78
N MET A 20 5.39 -23.64 9.67
CA MET A 20 4.82 -24.97 9.38
C MET A 20 5.91 -26.04 9.24
N ASN A 21 7.11 -25.67 8.82
CA ASN A 21 8.27 -26.56 8.72
C ASN A 21 9.15 -26.55 9.99
N HIS A 22 8.65 -26.00 11.09
CA HIS A 22 9.39 -25.87 12.36
C HIS A 22 10.72 -25.09 12.23
N GLN A 23 10.74 -24.09 11.38
CA GLN A 23 11.86 -23.17 11.15
C GLN A 23 11.49 -21.77 11.61
N PRO A 24 11.55 -21.45 12.93
CA PRO A 24 11.19 -20.15 13.44
C PRO A 24 12.09 -19.05 12.85
N ASN A 25 11.48 -17.90 12.56
CA ASN A 25 12.19 -16.74 12.02
C ASN A 25 11.70 -15.44 12.64
N ASP A 26 12.31 -15.05 13.75
CA ASP A 26 11.92 -13.84 14.49
C ASP A 26 12.33 -12.57 13.76
N GLU A 27 13.44 -12.57 13.01
CA GLU A 27 13.88 -11.44 12.18
C GLU A 27 12.83 -11.09 11.11
N LEU A 28 12.14 -12.10 10.56
CA LEU A 28 11.10 -11.87 9.57
C LEU A 28 9.81 -11.34 10.21
N ILE A 29 9.53 -11.70 11.47
CA ILE A 29 8.43 -11.14 12.25
C ILE A 29 8.70 -9.66 12.50
N GLU A 30 9.87 -9.31 13.02
CA GLU A 30 10.28 -7.93 13.30
C GLU A 30 10.24 -7.07 12.03
N TYR A 31 10.75 -7.60 10.92
CA TYR A 31 10.71 -6.91 9.63
C TYR A 31 9.29 -6.59 9.15
N ILE A 32 8.33 -7.50 9.34
CA ILE A 32 6.92 -7.26 9.00
C ILE A 32 6.31 -6.23 9.95
N ASP A 33 6.59 -6.33 11.25
CA ASP A 33 6.14 -5.38 12.27
C ASP A 33 6.58 -3.95 11.94
N GLU A 34 7.86 -3.74 11.65
CA GLU A 34 8.42 -2.44 11.30
C GLU A 34 7.72 -1.82 10.07
N ILE A 35 7.55 -2.61 9.01
CA ILE A 35 6.89 -2.11 7.80
C ILE A 35 5.43 -1.76 8.06
N LEU A 36 4.67 -2.61 8.76
CA LEU A 36 3.27 -2.34 9.07
C LEU A 36 3.12 -1.08 9.93
N GLN A 37 3.95 -0.94 10.96
CA GLN A 37 3.94 0.24 11.82
C GLN A 37 4.25 1.51 11.01
N GLU A 38 5.24 1.49 10.13
CA GLU A 38 5.56 2.65 9.32
C GLU A 38 4.48 2.98 8.28
N LEU A 39 3.83 1.97 7.68
CA LEU A 39 2.69 2.17 6.78
C LEU A 39 1.52 2.88 7.48
N ILE A 40 1.28 2.57 8.76
CA ILE A 40 0.20 3.14 9.56
C ILE A 40 0.55 4.51 10.12
N THR A 41 1.76 4.68 10.63
CA THR A 41 2.15 5.88 11.37
C THR A 41 2.87 6.93 10.53
N GLY A 42 3.43 6.53 9.37
CA GLY A 42 4.31 7.35 8.54
C GLY A 42 5.67 7.67 9.19
N HIS A 43 6.06 6.92 10.23
CA HIS A 43 7.31 7.13 10.96
C HIS A 43 8.11 5.83 11.03
N GLY A 44 9.31 5.83 10.45
CA GLY A 44 10.22 4.69 10.42
C GLY A 44 11.38 4.94 9.45
N ASP A 45 12.10 3.87 9.12
CA ASP A 45 13.34 3.93 8.35
C ASP A 45 13.14 3.73 6.83
N TYR A 46 11.94 3.35 6.40
CA TYR A 46 11.62 3.09 4.98
C TYR A 46 11.14 4.32 4.21
N GLY A 47 10.90 5.45 4.91
CA GLY A 47 10.46 6.71 4.31
C GLY A 47 9.03 6.66 3.79
N LEU A 48 8.17 5.86 4.42
CA LEU A 48 6.78 5.75 4.06
C LEU A 48 5.97 6.93 4.60
N VAL A 49 4.95 7.35 3.86
CA VAL A 49 4.09 8.47 4.25
C VAL A 49 2.63 8.02 4.28
N ILE A 50 1.86 8.59 5.21
CA ILE A 50 0.42 8.35 5.28
C ILE A 50 -0.24 8.89 4.01
N THR A 51 -1.18 8.14 3.45
CA THR A 51 -1.93 8.57 2.27
C THR A 51 -3.22 9.28 2.67
N ASP A 52 -3.77 10.05 1.74
CA ASP A 52 -5.10 10.65 1.82
C ASP A 52 -6.23 9.68 1.37
N CYS A 53 -5.93 8.40 1.19
CA CYS A 53 -6.90 7.34 0.87
C CYS A 53 -7.43 6.69 2.16
N ASN A 54 -8.61 7.10 2.61
CA ASN A 54 -9.20 6.62 3.86
C ASN A 54 -9.43 5.10 3.86
N GLU A 55 -9.96 4.55 2.77
CA GLU A 55 -10.23 3.11 2.66
C GLU A 55 -8.95 2.27 2.78
N TYR A 56 -7.85 2.75 2.22
CA TYR A 56 -6.54 2.12 2.36
C TYR A 56 -6.03 2.18 3.81
N ASN A 57 -6.18 3.33 4.47
CA ASN A 57 -5.73 3.50 5.85
C ASN A 57 -6.56 2.62 6.82
N GLU A 58 -7.86 2.46 6.58
CA GLU A 58 -8.71 1.54 7.34
C GLU A 58 -8.27 0.08 7.15
N ASP A 59 -7.93 -0.32 5.93
CA ASP A 59 -7.44 -1.67 5.65
C ASP A 59 -6.07 -1.93 6.31
N LEU A 60 -5.19 -0.93 6.41
CA LEU A 60 -3.93 -1.08 7.14
C LEU A 60 -4.14 -1.40 8.62
N LEU A 61 -5.12 -0.77 9.27
CA LEU A 61 -5.48 -1.08 10.66
C LEU A 61 -6.07 -2.49 10.81
N LEU A 62 -6.84 -2.94 9.82
CA LEU A 62 -7.35 -4.31 9.78
C LEU A 62 -6.22 -5.32 9.54
N LEU A 63 -5.23 -4.99 8.70
CA LEU A 63 -4.04 -5.80 8.47
C LEU A 63 -3.20 -5.94 9.73
N GLU A 64 -3.00 -4.85 10.49
CA GLU A 64 -2.30 -4.90 11.78
C GLU A 64 -2.98 -5.87 12.74
N LYS A 65 -4.29 -5.74 12.90
CA LYS A 65 -5.06 -6.67 13.76
C LYS A 65 -4.96 -8.12 13.29
N LYS A 66 -5.06 -8.36 11.99
CA LYS A 66 -4.95 -9.71 11.43
C LYS A 66 -3.52 -10.26 11.55
N TRP A 67 -2.51 -9.37 11.54
CA TRP A 67 -1.13 -9.72 11.81
C TRP A 67 -0.91 -10.17 13.26
N GLU A 68 -1.56 -9.49 14.23
CA GLU A 68 -1.57 -9.93 15.63
C GLU A 68 -2.17 -11.33 15.78
N ASP A 69 -3.32 -11.60 15.11
CA ASP A 69 -3.94 -12.91 15.08
C ASP A 69 -2.97 -13.98 14.53
N LEU A 70 -2.26 -13.67 13.44
CA LEU A 70 -1.27 -14.56 12.84
C LEU A 70 -0.10 -14.85 13.78
N ASN A 71 0.40 -13.85 14.49
CA ASN A 71 1.46 -14.00 15.50
C ASN A 71 1.03 -14.87 16.69
N ILE A 72 -0.25 -14.82 17.06
CA ILE A 72 -0.81 -15.71 18.08
C ILE A 72 -0.77 -17.17 17.58
N GLU A 73 -1.17 -17.42 16.33
CA GLU A 73 -1.16 -18.76 15.76
C GLU A 73 0.27 -19.31 15.58
N ILE A 74 1.23 -18.46 15.21
CA ILE A 74 2.66 -18.82 15.17
C ILE A 74 3.14 -19.31 16.54
N LYS A 75 2.79 -18.59 17.60
CA LYS A 75 3.14 -19.00 18.97
C LYS A 75 2.55 -20.36 19.33
N LYS A 76 1.29 -20.64 18.98
CA LYS A 76 0.65 -21.94 19.18
C LYS A 76 1.37 -23.08 18.46
N VAL A 77 1.76 -22.85 17.20
CA VAL A 77 2.54 -23.84 16.42
C VAL A 77 3.89 -24.12 17.09
N ARG A 78 4.59 -23.10 17.55
CA ARG A 78 5.86 -23.24 18.28
C ARG A 78 5.71 -23.99 19.61
N MET A 79 4.56 -23.82 20.28
CA MET A 79 4.20 -24.57 21.51
C MET A 79 3.66 -25.98 21.20
N LYS A 80 3.57 -26.39 19.93
CA LYS A 80 3.02 -27.68 19.47
C LYS A 80 1.56 -27.90 19.84
N GLU A 81 0.77 -26.83 19.91
CA GLU A 81 -0.66 -26.93 20.14
C GLU A 81 -1.35 -27.55 18.91
N GLN A 82 -2.23 -28.54 19.15
CA GLN A 82 -2.90 -29.25 18.07
C GLN A 82 -4.00 -28.42 17.36
N ASN A 83 -4.57 -27.46 18.07
CA ASN A 83 -5.68 -26.64 17.57
C ASN A 83 -5.19 -25.28 17.07
N ASN A 84 -4.14 -25.24 16.23
CA ASN A 84 -3.71 -24.02 15.57
C ASN A 84 -4.45 -23.80 14.25
N GLN A 85 -4.68 -22.54 13.91
CA GLN A 85 -5.32 -22.10 12.68
C GLN A 85 -4.35 -21.30 11.79
N LEU A 86 -3.06 -21.57 11.90
CA LEU A 86 -2.00 -20.80 11.22
C LEU A 86 -2.26 -20.63 9.74
N LEU A 87 -2.60 -21.72 9.04
CA LEU A 87 -2.85 -21.66 7.60
C LEU A 87 -4.09 -20.82 7.26
N SER A 88 -5.20 -21.03 7.98
CA SER A 88 -6.44 -20.28 7.73
C SER A 88 -6.26 -18.78 7.96
N ILE A 89 -5.64 -18.39 9.07
CA ILE A 89 -5.37 -16.99 9.39
C ILE A 89 -4.38 -16.37 8.39
N SER A 90 -3.38 -17.14 7.94
CA SER A 90 -2.44 -16.71 6.90
C SER A 90 -3.14 -16.42 5.56
N GLU A 91 -4.10 -17.25 5.16
CA GLU A 91 -4.87 -17.03 3.92
C GLU A 91 -5.79 -15.81 4.04
N GLU A 92 -6.42 -15.59 5.21
CA GLU A 92 -7.21 -14.39 5.47
C GLU A 92 -6.35 -13.13 5.42
N PHE A 93 -5.16 -13.16 6.05
CA PHE A 93 -4.20 -12.06 5.98
C PHE A 93 -3.76 -11.78 4.54
N PHE A 94 -3.45 -12.82 3.78
CA PHE A 94 -3.06 -12.70 2.38
C PHE A 94 -4.16 -12.05 1.53
N SER A 95 -5.41 -12.49 1.70
CA SER A 95 -6.56 -11.93 0.98
C SER A 95 -6.73 -10.44 1.29
N LEU A 96 -6.70 -10.07 2.57
CA LEU A 96 -6.80 -8.69 3.00
C LEU A 96 -5.65 -7.82 2.45
N ALA A 97 -4.41 -8.31 2.52
CA ALA A 97 -3.26 -7.60 1.96
C ALA A 97 -3.38 -7.41 0.43
N ASN A 98 -3.94 -8.38 -0.28
CA ASN A 98 -4.23 -8.27 -1.71
C ASN A 98 -5.25 -7.17 -2.01
N ASP A 99 -6.34 -7.13 -1.26
CA ASP A 99 -7.39 -6.13 -1.41
C ASP A 99 -6.86 -4.73 -1.11
N THR A 100 -6.03 -4.61 -0.07
CA THR A 100 -5.35 -3.35 0.30
C THR A 100 -4.44 -2.84 -0.81
N VAL A 101 -3.63 -3.73 -1.44
CA VAL A 101 -2.80 -3.37 -2.60
C VAL A 101 -3.67 -2.88 -3.75
N PHE A 102 -4.76 -3.59 -4.05
CA PHE A 102 -5.66 -3.22 -5.15
C PHE A 102 -6.31 -1.84 -4.94
N LYS A 103 -6.74 -1.52 -3.71
CA LYS A 103 -7.31 -0.21 -3.38
C LYS A 103 -6.32 0.92 -3.60
N ILE A 104 -5.09 0.81 -3.11
CA ILE A 104 -4.09 1.86 -3.28
C ILE A 104 -3.63 2.01 -4.74
N GLU A 105 -3.61 0.92 -5.51
CA GLU A 105 -3.34 0.98 -6.95
C GLU A 105 -4.41 1.75 -7.70
N ASN A 106 -5.69 1.49 -7.42
CA ASN A 106 -6.81 2.18 -8.04
C ASN A 106 -6.80 3.66 -7.68
N PHE A 107 -6.64 3.99 -6.40
CA PHE A 107 -6.51 5.37 -5.93
C PHE A 107 -5.37 6.11 -6.65
N SER A 108 -4.22 5.47 -6.78
CA SER A 108 -3.05 6.03 -7.47
C SER A 108 -3.32 6.29 -8.96
N LYS A 109 -4.02 5.38 -9.63
CA LYS A 109 -4.43 5.53 -11.03
C LYS A 109 -5.41 6.68 -11.23
N GLU A 110 -6.43 6.78 -10.37
CA GLU A 110 -7.42 7.86 -10.41
C GLU A 110 -6.76 9.23 -10.19
N LYS A 111 -5.88 9.34 -9.20
CA LYS A 111 -5.13 10.57 -8.92
C LYS A 111 -4.22 10.96 -10.08
N SER A 112 -3.54 9.99 -10.69
CA SER A 112 -2.69 10.20 -11.87
C SER A 112 -3.51 10.68 -13.08
N ASN A 113 -4.65 10.05 -13.36
CA ASN A 113 -5.55 10.44 -14.44
C ASN A 113 -6.10 11.86 -14.27
N TYR A 114 -6.48 12.20 -13.02
CA TYR A 114 -6.92 13.55 -12.69
C TYR A 114 -5.85 14.61 -12.96
N LEU A 115 -4.62 14.36 -12.50
CA LEU A 115 -3.49 15.27 -12.74
C LEU A 115 -3.18 15.42 -14.23
N MET A 116 -3.21 14.32 -14.99
CA MET A 116 -2.99 14.34 -16.44
C MET A 116 -4.07 15.18 -17.15
N THR A 117 -5.33 15.05 -16.74
CA THR A 117 -6.44 15.85 -17.28
C THR A 117 -6.25 17.34 -16.99
N LEU A 118 -5.83 17.71 -15.77
CA LEU A 118 -5.53 19.10 -15.42
C LEU A 118 -4.40 19.68 -16.28
N ILE A 119 -3.32 18.93 -16.50
CA ILE A 119 -2.19 19.36 -17.33
C ILE A 119 -2.67 19.64 -18.77
N ILE A 120 -3.52 18.78 -19.33
CA ILE A 120 -4.08 18.96 -20.67
C ILE A 120 -4.92 20.25 -20.73
N ILE A 121 -5.80 20.49 -19.75
CA ILE A 121 -6.64 21.68 -19.70
C ILE A 121 -5.79 22.96 -19.61
N ILE A 122 -4.79 22.98 -18.73
CA ILE A 122 -3.88 24.12 -18.58
C ILE A 122 -3.11 24.38 -19.89
N SER A 123 -2.65 23.33 -20.56
CA SER A 123 -1.96 23.44 -21.83
C SER A 123 -2.83 24.05 -22.94
N ILE A 124 -4.10 23.63 -23.03
CA ILE A 124 -5.07 24.19 -23.99
C ILE A 124 -5.32 25.68 -23.71
N ILE A 125 -5.51 26.06 -22.45
CA ILE A 125 -5.71 27.46 -22.06
C ILE A 125 -4.47 28.28 -22.44
N GLY A 126 -3.26 27.78 -22.19
CA GLY A 126 -2.02 28.45 -22.55
C GLY A 126 -1.89 28.69 -24.06
N ILE A 127 -2.24 27.69 -24.88
CA ILE A 127 -2.21 27.80 -26.34
C ILE A 127 -3.21 28.88 -26.82
N LEU A 128 -4.44 28.85 -26.28
CA LEU A 128 -5.46 29.84 -26.62
C LEU A 128 -5.03 31.28 -26.25
N ALA A 129 -4.42 31.46 -25.08
CA ALA A 129 -3.88 32.75 -24.67
C ALA A 129 -2.79 33.25 -25.62
N CYS A 130 -1.87 32.40 -26.05
CA CYS A 130 -0.84 32.72 -27.04
C CYS A 130 -1.45 33.14 -28.39
N ILE A 131 -2.47 32.43 -28.88
CA ILE A 131 -3.16 32.77 -30.13
C ILE A 131 -3.81 34.15 -30.04
N ILE A 132 -4.50 34.47 -28.91
CA ILE A 132 -5.13 35.76 -28.68
C ILE A 132 -4.08 36.88 -28.70
N LEU A 133 -2.95 36.70 -28.05
CA LEU A 133 -1.86 37.68 -28.04
C LEU A 133 -1.30 37.92 -29.44
N ILE A 134 -1.08 36.88 -30.23
CA ILE A 134 -0.60 37.00 -31.62
C ILE A 134 -1.59 37.78 -32.46
N LEU A 135 -2.89 37.50 -32.35
CA LEU A 135 -3.92 38.20 -33.10
C LEU A 135 -4.05 39.70 -32.71
N GLN A 136 -3.86 40.01 -31.40
CA GLN A 136 -3.84 41.39 -30.95
C GLN A 136 -2.61 42.16 -31.46
N TYR A 137 -1.45 41.53 -31.50
CA TYR A 137 -0.21 42.11 -32.04
C TYR A 137 -0.33 42.36 -33.54
N SER A 138 -0.87 41.41 -34.29
CA SER A 138 -1.10 41.51 -35.72
C SER A 138 -2.02 42.69 -36.09
N LYS A 139 -3.08 42.92 -35.30
CA LYS A 139 -4.00 44.07 -35.51
C LYS A 139 -3.39 45.43 -35.20
N LYS A 140 -2.32 45.51 -34.42
CA LYS A 140 -1.63 46.76 -34.13
C LYS A 140 -0.59 47.17 -35.16
N MET A 141 -0.18 46.24 -36.02
CA MET A 141 0.83 46.48 -37.04
C MET A 141 0.23 46.80 -38.44
N VAL A 142 -1.08 46.72 -38.57
CA VAL A 142 -1.84 47.17 -39.74
C VAL A 142 -2.55 48.45 -39.44
#